data_66f1105a48510328222989ee646b5dbc
#
_entry.id   66f1105a48510328222989ee646b5dbc
#
_cell.length_a   1.000
_cell.length_b   1.000
_cell.length_c   1.000
_cell.angle_alpha   90.00
_cell.angle_beta   90.00
_cell.angle_gamma   90.00
#
_symmetry.space_group_name_H-M   'P 1'
#
loop_
_entity.id
_entity.type
_entity.pdbx_description
1 polymer ?
#
loop_
_entity_poly.entity_id
_entity_poly.type
_entity_poly.pdbx_seq_one_letter_code
_entity_poly.pdbx_strand_id
1 'polypeptide(L)'
;MLRVARENAWGYTRILGELKKLGIGKISRSTVIKILKDNGLEPGPRRGEGTWDDFLQRHRDTLWVCDFFSKKVWTLTGLVDVFFLFFIHVGSRRVHVAAMTTHPDRSWMVQQARNMALIFDQEPVKPKYLLRDRDSKFVREFDAILTSEGIAVTPVGVRAPNQNAVAERFVQSVKHECLDHFIVFGEAHLRHIMSEYLLYYHQHRPHQGLGNRPLGGAESVAADADQSVGAVVCEERLGGLLRHYRRTA
;
A
#
# COMPACT_ATOMS: atom_id res chain seq x y z
N MET A 1 19.45 34.50 9.33
CA MET A 1 18.83 33.32 8.69
C MET A 1 19.86 32.43 8.02
N LEU A 2 20.61 32.87 7.02
CA LEU A 2 21.61 32.05 6.32
C LEU A 2 22.67 31.48 7.26
N ARG A 3 23.16 32.27 8.22
CA ARG A 3 24.10 31.79 9.24
C ARG A 3 23.51 30.65 10.06
N VAL A 4 22.28 30.79 10.56
CA VAL A 4 21.59 29.74 11.33
C VAL A 4 21.43 28.46 10.52
N ALA A 5 21.16 28.57 9.22
CA ALA A 5 21.04 27.44 8.34
C ALA A 5 22.37 26.73 8.02
N ARG A 6 23.46 27.50 7.91
CA ARG A 6 24.82 26.95 7.64
C ARG A 6 25.45 26.25 8.84
N GLU A 7 25.20 26.82 10.03
CA GLU A 7 25.79 26.32 11.28
C GLU A 7 25.00 25.14 11.88
N ASN A 8 23.79 24.85 11.37
CA ASN A 8 22.89 23.85 11.94
C ASN A 8 22.21 23.01 10.87
N ALA A 9 22.12 21.71 11.07
CA ALA A 9 21.34 20.78 10.24
C ALA A 9 19.82 20.85 10.53
N TRP A 10 19.26 22.03 10.76
CA TRP A 10 17.85 22.20 11.15
C TRP A 10 16.96 22.35 9.93
N GLY A 11 15.76 21.77 9.99
CA GLY A 11 14.73 21.97 8.97
C GLY A 11 14.10 23.36 9.03
N TYR A 12 13.44 23.78 7.94
CA TYR A 12 12.82 25.08 7.75
C TYR A 12 11.95 25.56 8.93
N THR A 13 11.16 24.65 9.54
CA THR A 13 10.28 24.98 10.66
C THR A 13 11.06 25.36 11.92
N ARG A 14 12.17 24.67 12.18
CA ARG A 14 13.02 24.96 13.34
C ARG A 14 13.78 26.27 13.15
N ILE A 15 14.31 26.52 11.94
CA ILE A 15 14.94 27.80 11.58
C ILE A 15 13.94 28.94 11.75
N LEU A 16 12.70 28.78 11.27
CA LEU A 16 11.64 29.78 11.46
C LEU A 16 11.36 30.03 12.95
N GLY A 17 11.35 28.99 13.77
CA GLY A 17 11.17 29.11 15.23
C GLY A 17 12.28 29.95 15.88
N GLU A 18 13.53 29.71 15.52
CA GLU A 18 14.66 30.50 16.02
C GLU A 18 14.62 31.96 15.55
N LEU A 19 14.24 32.20 14.30
CA LEU A 19 14.06 33.58 13.80
C LEU A 19 12.99 34.33 14.58
N LYS A 20 11.89 33.69 14.93
CA LYS A 20 10.83 34.27 15.77
C LYS A 20 11.35 34.61 17.17
N LYS A 21 12.14 33.76 17.80
CA LYS A 21 12.78 34.05 19.10
C LYS A 21 13.71 35.25 19.03
N LEU A 22 14.38 35.45 17.90
CA LEU A 22 15.25 36.62 17.66
C LEU A 22 14.48 37.86 17.28
N GLY A 23 13.17 37.89 17.45
CA GLY A 23 12.32 39.08 17.16
C GLY A 23 11.96 39.27 15.68
N ILE A 24 12.31 38.30 14.80
CA ILE A 24 11.96 38.36 13.38
C ILE A 24 10.60 37.69 13.18
N GLY A 25 9.53 38.34 13.68
CA GLY A 25 8.19 37.75 13.77
C GLY A 25 7.36 37.73 12.49
N LYS A 26 7.67 38.55 11.51
CA LYS A 26 6.85 38.75 10.29
C LYS A 26 7.32 37.94 9.08
N ILE A 27 8.00 36.83 9.27
CA ILE A 27 8.48 35.98 8.17
C ILE A 27 7.65 34.70 8.07
N SER A 28 7.19 34.38 6.87
CA SER A 28 6.45 33.13 6.61
C SER A 28 7.41 31.96 6.38
N ARG A 29 6.91 30.72 6.56
CA ARG A 29 7.68 29.51 6.25
C ARG A 29 8.06 29.47 4.76
N SER A 30 7.18 29.87 3.87
CA SER A 30 7.43 29.92 2.42
C SER A 30 8.56 30.91 2.08
N THR A 31 8.60 32.07 2.76
CA THR A 31 9.70 33.04 2.60
C THR A 31 11.04 32.47 3.06
N VAL A 32 11.06 31.74 4.19
CA VAL A 32 12.27 31.06 4.66
C VAL A 32 12.76 30.05 3.64
N ILE A 33 11.85 29.22 3.12
CA ILE A 33 12.17 28.22 2.09
C ILE A 33 12.76 28.89 0.85
N LYS A 34 12.11 29.94 0.34
CA LYS A 34 12.56 30.66 -0.86
C LYS A 34 13.96 31.22 -0.68
N ILE A 35 14.20 31.99 0.39
CA ILE A 35 15.51 32.62 0.64
C ILE A 35 16.62 31.58 0.78
N LEU A 36 16.34 30.45 1.44
CA LEU A 36 17.35 29.44 1.63
C LEU A 36 17.67 28.69 0.33
N LYS A 37 16.67 28.38 -0.49
CA LYS A 37 16.84 27.78 -1.82
C LYS A 37 17.59 28.72 -2.77
N ASP A 38 17.23 30.00 -2.82
CA ASP A 38 17.87 31.01 -3.66
C ASP A 38 19.37 31.18 -3.29
N ASN A 39 19.78 30.77 -2.09
CA ASN A 39 21.17 30.79 -1.63
C ASN A 39 21.83 29.38 -1.62
N GLY A 40 21.26 28.40 -2.32
CA GLY A 40 21.79 27.04 -2.43
C GLY A 40 21.79 26.25 -1.12
N LEU A 41 20.99 26.67 -0.13
CA LEU A 41 20.86 26.00 1.15
C LEU A 41 19.53 25.22 1.19
N GLU A 42 19.65 23.92 1.21
CA GLU A 42 18.51 23.02 1.51
C GLU A 42 18.65 22.51 2.95
N PRO A 43 18.22 23.28 3.96
CA PRO A 43 18.27 22.83 5.34
C PRO A 43 17.22 21.75 5.58
N GLY A 44 17.67 20.63 5.99
CA GLY A 44 16.85 19.49 6.37
C GLY A 44 17.75 18.45 7.04
N PRO A 45 17.20 17.52 7.80
CA PRO A 45 18.00 16.37 8.17
C PRO A 45 18.54 15.78 6.87
N ARG A 46 19.86 15.53 6.80
CA ARG A 46 20.44 14.76 5.71
C ARG A 46 19.69 13.44 5.67
N ARG A 47 18.69 13.37 4.83
CA ARG A 47 18.07 12.11 4.44
C ARG A 47 19.14 11.39 3.66
N GLY A 48 19.34 10.09 3.92
CA GLY A 48 20.31 9.30 3.18
C GLY A 48 20.16 9.55 1.67
N GLU A 49 21.22 9.39 0.92
CA GLU A 49 21.28 9.70 -0.51
C GLU A 49 20.09 9.07 -1.25
N GLY A 50 19.18 9.90 -1.75
CA GLY A 50 17.97 9.50 -2.47
C GLY A 50 16.67 9.93 -1.79
N THR A 51 15.66 10.18 -2.61
CA THR A 51 14.29 10.44 -2.18
C THR A 51 13.55 9.11 -1.95
N TRP A 52 12.37 9.16 -1.29
CA TRP A 52 11.49 8.00 -1.21
C TRP A 52 11.09 7.49 -2.61
N ASP A 53 10.91 8.39 -3.55
CA ASP A 53 10.58 8.05 -4.94
C ASP A 53 11.73 7.31 -5.62
N ASP A 54 12.98 7.73 -5.39
CA ASP A 54 14.17 7.01 -5.89
C ASP A 54 14.26 5.60 -5.29
N PHE A 55 13.97 5.45 -4.01
CA PHE A 55 13.92 4.15 -3.36
C PHE A 55 12.85 3.26 -3.98
N LEU A 56 11.63 3.79 -4.18
CA LEU A 56 10.53 3.06 -4.82
C LEU A 56 10.90 2.62 -6.24
N GLN A 57 11.51 3.51 -7.04
CA GLN A 57 11.93 3.17 -8.41
C GLN A 57 12.96 2.04 -8.44
N ARG A 58 13.94 2.08 -7.54
CA ARG A 58 15.01 1.07 -7.48
C ARG A 58 14.54 -0.29 -6.96
N HIS A 59 13.58 -0.30 -6.06
CA HIS A 59 13.17 -1.50 -5.32
C HIS A 59 11.75 -1.97 -5.60
N ARG A 60 11.03 -1.32 -6.54
CA ARG A 60 9.63 -1.61 -6.84
C ARG A 60 9.33 -3.09 -7.08
N ASP A 61 10.28 -3.80 -7.68
CA ASP A 61 10.13 -5.22 -8.06
C ASP A 61 10.52 -6.20 -6.93
N THR A 62 11.08 -5.68 -5.83
CA THR A 62 11.46 -6.47 -4.65
C THR A 62 10.82 -5.96 -3.37
N LEU A 63 9.97 -4.93 -3.49
CA LEU A 63 9.32 -4.27 -2.36
C LEU A 63 7.87 -4.70 -2.24
N TRP A 64 7.52 -5.16 -1.06
CA TRP A 64 6.17 -5.46 -0.65
C TRP A 64 5.75 -4.55 0.50
N VAL A 65 4.45 -4.32 0.61
CA VAL A 65 3.84 -3.60 1.74
C VAL A 65 2.78 -4.51 2.34
N CYS A 66 2.67 -4.57 3.66
CA CYS A 66 1.57 -5.25 4.32
C CYS A 66 0.84 -4.32 5.29
N ASP A 67 -0.45 -4.56 5.41
CA ASP A 67 -1.33 -3.76 6.24
C ASP A 67 -2.57 -4.56 6.63
N PHE A 68 -3.39 -3.98 7.50
CA PHE A 68 -4.67 -4.51 7.92
C PHE A 68 -5.82 -3.65 7.41
N PHE A 69 -6.93 -4.30 7.14
CA PHE A 69 -8.23 -3.65 7.11
C PHE A 69 -9.27 -4.55 7.78
N SER A 70 -10.43 -4.01 8.14
CA SER A 70 -11.50 -4.78 8.76
C SER A 70 -12.85 -4.51 8.08
N LYS A 71 -13.75 -5.48 8.25
CA LYS A 71 -15.18 -5.39 7.91
C LYS A 71 -16.02 -5.92 9.06
N LYS A 72 -17.10 -5.21 9.37
CA LYS A 72 -18.09 -5.68 10.33
C LYS A 72 -18.96 -6.77 9.69
N VAL A 73 -19.15 -7.85 10.42
CA VAL A 73 -19.88 -9.06 9.98
C VAL A 73 -20.93 -9.44 11.02
N TRP A 74 -22.13 -9.67 10.57
CA TRP A 74 -23.18 -10.22 11.40
C TRP A 74 -22.99 -11.72 11.59
N THR A 75 -22.93 -12.15 12.84
CA THR A 75 -22.83 -13.55 13.24
C THR A 75 -24.01 -13.92 14.13
N LEU A 76 -24.15 -15.19 14.48
CA LEU A 76 -25.18 -15.64 15.43
C LEU A 76 -25.03 -15.01 16.81
N THR A 77 -23.82 -14.58 17.16
CA THR A 77 -23.51 -13.94 18.44
C THR A 77 -23.52 -12.41 18.38
N GLY A 78 -23.83 -11.82 17.22
CA GLY A 78 -23.88 -10.38 17.01
C GLY A 78 -22.91 -9.86 15.97
N LEU A 79 -22.67 -8.55 15.98
CA LEU A 79 -21.81 -7.85 15.03
C LEU A 79 -20.36 -7.91 15.51
N VAL A 80 -19.46 -8.48 14.70
CA VAL A 80 -18.04 -8.63 15.02
C VAL A 80 -17.17 -7.97 13.95
N ASP A 81 -16.00 -7.50 14.32
CA ASP A 81 -14.99 -7.05 13.36
C ASP A 81 -14.14 -8.23 12.89
N VAL A 82 -14.08 -8.42 11.57
CA VAL A 82 -13.19 -9.39 10.95
C VAL A 82 -12.04 -8.62 10.30
N PHE A 83 -10.81 -8.94 10.71
CA PHE A 83 -9.59 -8.32 10.22
C PHE A 83 -8.99 -9.15 9.10
N PHE A 84 -8.47 -8.47 8.09
CA PHE A 84 -7.72 -9.04 6.98
C PHE A 84 -6.28 -8.57 7.04
N LEU A 85 -5.34 -9.49 7.03
CA LEU A 85 -3.95 -9.20 6.76
C LEU A 85 -3.69 -9.40 5.27
N PHE A 86 -3.16 -8.39 4.60
CA PHE A 86 -2.82 -8.49 3.19
C PHE A 86 -1.41 -7.98 2.91
N PHE A 87 -0.86 -8.46 1.82
CA PHE A 87 0.43 -8.06 1.28
C PHE A 87 0.22 -7.59 -0.16
N ILE A 88 0.85 -6.49 -0.53
CA ILE A 88 0.78 -5.95 -1.88
C ILE A 88 2.19 -5.72 -2.44
N HIS A 89 2.44 -6.24 -3.62
CA HIS A 89 3.68 -6.02 -4.36
C HIS A 89 3.66 -4.63 -4.99
N VAL A 90 4.66 -3.80 -4.70
CA VAL A 90 4.66 -2.38 -5.11
C VAL A 90 4.79 -2.23 -6.62
N GLY A 91 5.56 -3.08 -7.30
CA GLY A 91 5.74 -3.03 -8.75
C GLY A 91 4.51 -3.46 -9.53
N SER A 92 4.03 -4.66 -9.29
CA SER A 92 2.93 -5.26 -10.06
C SER A 92 1.53 -4.96 -9.53
N ARG A 93 1.40 -4.40 -8.32
CA ARG A 93 0.12 -4.22 -7.61
C ARG A 93 -0.59 -5.54 -7.24
N ARG A 94 0.07 -6.67 -7.41
CA ARG A 94 -0.48 -7.96 -7.01
C ARG A 94 -0.68 -8.02 -5.50
N VAL A 95 -1.87 -8.45 -5.09
CA VAL A 95 -2.28 -8.54 -3.68
C VAL A 95 -2.38 -10.00 -3.28
N HIS A 96 -1.85 -10.32 -2.12
CA HIS A 96 -2.10 -11.57 -1.42
C HIS A 96 -2.79 -11.27 -0.10
N VAL A 97 -4.01 -11.75 0.07
CA VAL A 97 -4.71 -11.73 1.36
C VAL A 97 -4.30 -13.00 2.09
N ALA A 98 -3.46 -12.87 3.12
CA ALA A 98 -2.88 -14.00 3.83
C ALA A 98 -3.95 -14.78 4.59
N ALA A 99 -4.76 -14.10 5.38
CA ALA A 99 -5.88 -14.70 6.10
C ALA A 99 -6.81 -13.62 6.68
N MET A 100 -7.95 -14.06 7.20
CA MET A 100 -8.86 -13.24 7.99
C MET A 100 -9.11 -13.86 9.36
N THR A 101 -9.36 -13.03 10.37
CA THR A 101 -9.63 -13.47 11.75
C THR A 101 -10.40 -12.40 12.51
N THR A 102 -11.13 -12.80 13.53
CA THR A 102 -11.71 -11.88 14.53
C THR A 102 -10.70 -11.52 15.61
N HIS A 103 -9.63 -12.30 15.77
CA HIS A 103 -8.63 -12.14 16.82
C HIS A 103 -7.22 -12.26 16.25
N PRO A 104 -6.65 -11.15 15.71
CA PRO A 104 -5.28 -11.13 15.20
C PRO A 104 -4.27 -11.12 16.36
N ASP A 105 -4.18 -12.24 17.07
CA ASP A 105 -3.28 -12.42 18.19
C ASP A 105 -1.85 -12.76 17.73
N ARG A 106 -0.94 -12.87 18.70
CA ARG A 106 0.47 -13.19 18.46
C ARG A 106 0.66 -14.51 17.72
N SER A 107 -0.07 -15.55 18.11
CA SER A 107 0.06 -16.89 17.53
C SER A 107 -0.38 -16.90 16.08
N TRP A 108 -1.49 -16.23 15.79
CA TRP A 108 -1.98 -16.06 14.45
C TRP A 108 -1.01 -15.26 13.58
N MET A 109 -0.45 -14.15 14.09
CA MET A 109 0.53 -13.33 13.35
C MET A 109 1.80 -14.11 13.01
N VAL A 110 2.32 -14.90 13.95
CA VAL A 110 3.46 -15.79 13.74
C VAL A 110 3.17 -16.81 12.62
N GLN A 111 1.97 -17.38 12.62
CA GLN A 111 1.57 -18.33 11.58
C GLN A 111 1.46 -17.64 10.22
N GLN A 112 0.91 -16.42 10.15
CA GLN A 112 0.83 -15.69 8.88
C GLN A 112 2.22 -15.32 8.35
N ALA A 113 3.19 -14.98 9.21
CA ALA A 113 4.56 -14.76 8.79
C ALA A 113 5.18 -16.01 8.13
N ARG A 114 4.98 -17.19 8.72
CA ARG A 114 5.45 -18.46 8.15
C ARG A 114 4.78 -18.78 6.81
N ASN A 115 3.47 -18.60 6.72
CA ASN A 115 2.73 -18.80 5.48
C ASN A 115 3.24 -17.88 4.37
N MET A 116 3.48 -16.60 4.70
CA MET A 116 4.01 -15.64 3.73
C MET A 116 5.45 -15.95 3.32
N ALA A 117 6.30 -16.43 4.23
CA ALA A 117 7.64 -16.87 3.90
C ALA A 117 7.62 -17.94 2.80
N LEU A 118 6.73 -18.94 2.91
CA LEU A 118 6.55 -19.97 1.89
C LEU A 118 6.07 -19.40 0.54
N ILE A 119 5.16 -18.42 0.57
CA ILE A 119 4.66 -17.78 -0.64
C ILE A 119 5.76 -16.94 -1.29
N PHE A 120 6.51 -16.17 -0.50
CA PHE A 120 7.63 -15.38 -0.97
C PHE A 120 8.76 -16.21 -1.55
N ASP A 121 8.91 -17.45 -1.08
CA ASP A 121 9.89 -18.40 -1.66
C ASP A 121 9.51 -18.86 -3.06
N GLN A 122 8.23 -18.83 -3.42
CA GLN A 122 7.72 -19.18 -4.75
C GLN A 122 7.68 -17.98 -5.72
N GLU A 123 7.97 -16.76 -5.24
CA GLU A 123 7.96 -15.57 -6.09
C GLU A 123 9.09 -15.60 -7.13
N PRO A 124 8.81 -15.24 -8.40
CA PRO A 124 9.83 -15.17 -9.45
C PRO A 124 10.99 -14.23 -9.11
N VAL A 125 10.67 -13.14 -8.41
CA VAL A 125 11.65 -12.20 -7.88
C VAL A 125 11.53 -12.20 -6.37
N LYS A 126 12.57 -12.65 -5.68
CA LYS A 126 12.57 -12.73 -4.21
C LYS A 126 12.37 -11.35 -3.58
N PRO A 127 11.41 -11.20 -2.65
CA PRO A 127 11.26 -9.98 -1.88
C PRO A 127 12.52 -9.64 -1.09
N LYS A 128 12.94 -8.38 -1.12
CA LYS A 128 14.06 -7.86 -0.31
C LYS A 128 13.59 -6.96 0.81
N TYR A 129 12.45 -6.29 0.61
CA TYR A 129 11.92 -5.31 1.54
C TYR A 129 10.44 -5.56 1.78
N LEU A 130 10.06 -5.50 3.05
CA LEU A 130 8.66 -5.47 3.47
C LEU A 130 8.43 -4.23 4.33
N LEU A 131 7.55 -3.35 3.87
CA LEU A 131 7.05 -2.26 4.68
C LEU A 131 5.76 -2.70 5.37
N ARG A 132 5.62 -2.36 6.64
CA ARG A 132 4.40 -2.53 7.40
C ARG A 132 4.03 -1.26 8.14
N ASP A 133 2.77 -1.10 8.47
CA ASP A 133 2.37 0.00 9.31
C ASP A 133 2.86 -0.20 10.77
N ARG A 134 2.54 0.75 11.65
CA ARG A 134 2.91 0.71 13.07
C ARG A 134 1.82 0.14 13.96
N ASP A 135 0.87 -0.60 13.38
CA ASP A 135 -0.19 -1.22 14.15
C ASP A 135 0.40 -2.19 15.20
N SER A 136 -0.12 -2.14 16.41
CA SER A 136 0.30 -2.99 17.54
C SER A 136 0.08 -4.48 17.31
N LYS A 137 -0.72 -4.87 16.33
CA LYS A 137 -0.90 -6.26 15.90
C LYS A 137 0.37 -6.88 15.33
N PHE A 138 1.26 -6.06 14.73
CA PHE A 138 2.55 -6.55 14.25
C PHE A 138 3.50 -6.83 15.42
N VAL A 139 3.64 -8.09 15.74
CA VAL A 139 4.51 -8.57 16.82
C VAL A 139 5.95 -8.73 16.34
N ARG A 140 6.91 -8.70 17.27
CA ARG A 140 8.35 -8.83 16.94
C ARG A 140 8.71 -10.13 16.24
N GLU A 141 8.01 -11.21 16.57
CA GLU A 141 8.21 -12.53 15.99
C GLU A 141 7.81 -12.57 14.51
N PHE A 142 6.80 -11.80 14.11
CA PHE A 142 6.43 -11.63 12.70
C PHE A 142 7.62 -11.05 11.91
N ASP A 143 8.20 -9.97 12.41
CA ASP A 143 9.37 -9.35 11.77
C ASP A 143 10.57 -10.31 11.76
N ALA A 144 10.83 -11.02 12.86
CA ALA A 144 11.97 -11.92 13.00
C ALA A 144 11.92 -13.09 12.01
N ILE A 145 10.73 -13.70 11.79
CA ILE A 145 10.55 -14.80 10.83
C ILE A 145 10.86 -14.31 9.41
N LEU A 146 10.30 -13.20 8.98
CA LEU A 146 10.54 -12.70 7.63
C LEU A 146 11.99 -12.21 7.45
N THR A 147 12.59 -11.68 8.51
CA THR A 147 14.00 -11.27 8.47
C THR A 147 14.94 -12.47 8.37
N SER A 148 14.61 -13.61 9.00
CA SER A 148 15.39 -14.85 8.84
C SER A 148 15.37 -15.41 7.41
N GLU A 149 14.35 -15.05 6.63
CA GLU A 149 14.27 -15.37 5.18
C GLU A 149 14.97 -14.32 4.30
N GLY A 150 15.74 -13.41 4.89
CA GLY A 150 16.49 -12.38 4.16
C GLY A 150 15.68 -11.16 3.73
N ILE A 151 14.48 -10.98 4.27
CA ILE A 151 13.60 -9.85 3.96
C ILE A 151 13.77 -8.75 5.01
N ALA A 152 14.20 -7.57 4.60
CA ALA A 152 14.32 -6.42 5.50
C ALA A 152 12.93 -5.86 5.83
N VAL A 153 12.42 -6.19 7.02
CA VAL A 153 11.12 -5.68 7.49
C VAL A 153 11.31 -4.33 8.16
N THR A 154 10.57 -3.33 7.69
CA THR A 154 10.67 -1.95 8.18
C THR A 154 9.29 -1.37 8.45
N PRO A 155 9.00 -0.84 9.65
CA PRO A 155 7.79 -0.08 9.87
C PRO A 155 7.85 1.25 9.13
N VAL A 156 6.72 1.69 8.53
CA VAL A 156 6.60 2.99 7.88
C VAL A 156 7.01 4.13 8.83
N GLY A 157 7.62 5.16 8.27
CA GLY A 157 8.08 6.32 9.05
C GLY A 157 6.93 7.05 9.74
N VAL A 158 7.21 7.63 10.89
CA VAL A 158 6.23 8.49 11.58
C VAL A 158 5.92 9.69 10.68
N ARG A 159 4.63 9.96 10.43
CA ARG A 159 4.15 11.03 9.54
C ARG A 159 4.67 10.93 8.10
N ALA A 160 4.84 9.72 7.59
CA ALA A 160 5.25 9.45 6.22
C ALA A 160 4.14 8.70 5.44
N PRO A 161 2.96 9.30 5.20
CA PRO A 161 1.82 8.65 4.56
C PRO A 161 2.16 8.10 3.17
N ASN A 162 3.08 8.75 2.45
CA ASN A 162 3.50 8.30 1.11
C ASN A 162 4.14 6.89 1.12
N GLN A 163 4.63 6.43 2.27
CA GLN A 163 5.26 5.11 2.38
C GLN A 163 4.23 3.98 2.35
N ASN A 164 2.98 4.22 2.78
CA ASN A 164 1.89 3.24 2.78
C ASN A 164 0.84 3.48 1.70
N ALA A 165 1.04 4.46 0.83
CA ALA A 165 0.04 4.92 -0.14
C ALA A 165 -0.50 3.80 -1.05
N VAL A 166 0.32 2.77 -1.34
CA VAL A 166 -0.09 1.63 -2.16
C VAL A 166 -1.09 0.74 -1.42
N ALA A 167 -0.82 0.44 -0.14
CA ALA A 167 -1.72 -0.35 0.69
C ALA A 167 -3.02 0.43 1.00
N GLU A 168 -2.91 1.71 1.35
CA GLU A 168 -4.07 2.58 1.57
C GLU A 168 -4.99 2.64 0.33
N ARG A 169 -4.40 2.76 -0.86
CA ARG A 169 -5.15 2.75 -2.12
C ARG A 169 -5.88 1.42 -2.35
N PHE A 170 -5.24 0.30 -2.04
CA PHE A 170 -5.91 -1.01 -2.13
C PHE A 170 -7.08 -1.08 -1.15
N VAL A 171 -6.89 -0.69 0.11
CA VAL A 171 -7.96 -0.68 1.13
C VAL A 171 -9.11 0.22 0.71
N GLN A 172 -8.84 1.42 0.17
CA GLN A 172 -9.88 2.28 -0.39
C GLN A 172 -10.64 1.58 -1.52
N SER A 173 -9.93 0.96 -2.46
CA SER A 173 -10.55 0.28 -3.59
C SER A 173 -11.45 -0.87 -3.13
N VAL A 174 -10.96 -1.78 -2.28
CA VAL A 174 -11.77 -2.92 -1.81
C VAL A 174 -13.00 -2.49 -1.01
N LYS A 175 -12.88 -1.42 -0.22
CA LYS A 175 -14.03 -0.87 0.51
C LYS A 175 -15.04 -0.24 -0.43
N HIS A 176 -14.64 0.78 -1.18
CA HIS A 176 -15.55 1.55 -2.03
C HIS A 176 -16.15 0.76 -3.19
N GLU A 177 -15.37 -0.12 -3.81
CA GLU A 177 -15.85 -0.86 -4.98
C GLU A 177 -16.62 -2.14 -4.61
N CYS A 178 -16.45 -2.63 -3.37
CA CYS A 178 -17.03 -3.91 -2.97
C CYS A 178 -17.61 -3.90 -1.56
N LEU A 179 -16.81 -3.86 -0.50
CA LEU A 179 -17.25 -4.18 0.85
C LEU A 179 -18.33 -3.24 1.40
N ASP A 180 -18.31 -1.95 1.03
CA ASP A 180 -19.27 -0.97 1.53
C ASP A 180 -20.68 -1.16 0.95
N HIS A 181 -20.82 -1.97 -0.11
CA HIS A 181 -22.09 -2.32 -0.73
C HIS A 181 -22.78 -3.53 -0.09
N PHE A 182 -22.14 -4.20 0.88
CA PHE A 182 -22.66 -5.41 1.49
C PHE A 182 -22.90 -5.30 2.98
N ILE A 183 -24.07 -5.79 3.41
CA ILE A 183 -24.28 -6.27 4.77
C ILE A 183 -23.82 -7.74 4.77
N VAL A 184 -22.80 -8.06 5.55
CA VAL A 184 -22.16 -9.37 5.50
C VAL A 184 -22.66 -10.26 6.63
N PHE A 185 -23.10 -11.48 6.28
CA PHE A 185 -23.58 -12.49 7.23
C PHE A 185 -22.64 -13.69 7.27
N GLY A 186 -21.90 -13.81 8.34
CA GLY A 186 -20.96 -14.91 8.57
C GLY A 186 -19.68 -14.83 7.73
N GLU A 187 -18.70 -15.62 8.15
CA GLU A 187 -17.39 -15.67 7.54
C GLU A 187 -17.39 -16.21 6.10
N ALA A 188 -18.21 -17.21 5.82
CA ALA A 188 -18.30 -17.81 4.50
C ALA A 188 -18.78 -16.79 3.43
N HIS A 189 -19.76 -15.95 3.78
CA HIS A 189 -20.22 -14.88 2.90
C HIS A 189 -19.12 -13.84 2.66
N LEU A 190 -18.42 -13.43 3.73
CA LEU A 190 -17.29 -12.51 3.59
C LEU A 190 -16.16 -13.08 2.72
N ARG A 191 -15.83 -14.35 2.89
CA ARG A 191 -14.84 -15.07 2.09
C ARG A 191 -15.22 -15.10 0.60
N HIS A 192 -16.48 -15.40 0.30
CA HIS A 192 -17.00 -15.39 -1.08
C HIS A 192 -16.86 -13.99 -1.70
N ILE A 193 -17.32 -12.94 -1.02
CA ILE A 193 -17.23 -11.56 -1.52
C ILE A 193 -15.76 -11.21 -1.81
N MET A 194 -14.85 -11.53 -0.90
CA MET A 194 -13.43 -11.22 -1.06
C MET A 194 -12.77 -12.02 -2.19
N SER A 195 -13.13 -13.29 -2.37
CA SER A 195 -12.57 -14.09 -3.46
C SER A 195 -13.00 -13.56 -4.84
N GLU A 196 -14.27 -13.19 -5.00
CA GLU A 196 -14.79 -12.57 -6.23
C GLU A 196 -14.15 -11.21 -6.51
N TYR A 197 -13.98 -10.38 -5.45
CA TYR A 197 -13.29 -9.10 -5.60
C TYR A 197 -11.83 -9.26 -6.00
N LEU A 198 -11.08 -10.16 -5.35
CA LEU A 198 -9.66 -10.38 -5.67
C LEU A 198 -9.47 -10.91 -7.10
N LEU A 199 -10.37 -11.79 -7.56
CA LEU A 199 -10.36 -12.26 -8.93
C LEU A 199 -10.58 -11.07 -9.90
N TYR A 200 -11.61 -10.26 -9.67
CA TYR A 200 -11.86 -9.05 -10.43
C TYR A 200 -10.66 -8.08 -10.39
N TYR A 201 -10.13 -7.82 -9.20
CA TYR A 201 -9.00 -6.90 -8.98
C TYR A 201 -7.76 -7.31 -9.79
N HIS A 202 -7.45 -8.61 -9.83
CA HIS A 202 -6.27 -9.11 -10.53
C HIS A 202 -6.49 -9.25 -12.03
N GLN A 203 -7.64 -9.75 -12.46
CA GLN A 203 -7.83 -10.17 -13.85
C GLN A 203 -8.51 -9.11 -14.73
N HIS A 204 -9.34 -8.26 -14.14
CA HIS A 204 -10.25 -7.43 -14.93
C HIS A 204 -10.17 -5.94 -14.62
N ARG A 205 -9.77 -5.58 -13.40
CA ARG A 205 -9.73 -4.19 -12.98
C ARG A 205 -8.59 -3.43 -13.64
N PRO A 206 -8.85 -2.27 -14.32
CA PRO A 206 -7.79 -1.41 -14.82
C PRO A 206 -7.04 -0.71 -13.68
N HIS A 207 -5.71 -0.70 -13.74
CA HIS A 207 -4.85 -0.07 -12.74
C HIS A 207 -4.15 1.17 -13.30
N GLN A 208 -4.51 2.37 -12.83
CA GLN A 208 -3.93 3.64 -13.31
C GLN A 208 -2.40 3.66 -13.22
N GLY A 209 -1.83 3.18 -12.12
CA GLY A 209 -0.38 3.11 -11.93
C GLY A 209 0.35 2.14 -12.87
N LEU A 210 -0.39 1.36 -13.67
CA LEU A 210 0.11 0.41 -14.66
C LEU A 210 -0.41 0.73 -16.08
N GLY A 211 -0.71 2.00 -16.33
CA GLY A 211 -1.22 2.45 -17.64
C GLY A 211 -2.62 1.94 -17.96
N ASN A 212 -3.48 1.83 -16.94
CA ASN A 212 -4.85 1.33 -17.02
C ASN A 212 -4.97 -0.13 -17.53
N ARG A 213 -3.97 -0.96 -17.24
CA ARG A 213 -3.98 -2.39 -17.58
C ARG A 213 -4.41 -3.25 -16.39
N PRO A 214 -5.11 -4.37 -16.61
CA PRO A 214 -5.31 -5.41 -15.60
C PRO A 214 -3.98 -6.10 -15.23
N LEU A 215 -3.89 -6.69 -14.04
CA LEU A 215 -2.66 -7.38 -13.60
C LEU A 215 -2.43 -8.70 -14.35
N GLY A 216 -3.50 -9.41 -14.69
CA GLY A 216 -3.45 -10.68 -15.44
C GLY A 216 -3.29 -10.51 -16.96
N GLY A 217 -3.21 -9.30 -17.47
CA GLY A 217 -3.40 -9.00 -18.90
C GLY A 217 -2.17 -8.52 -19.66
N ALA A 218 -0.98 -9.00 -19.35
CA ALA A 218 0.17 -8.73 -20.23
C ALA A 218 0.05 -9.42 -21.61
N GLU A 219 -0.71 -10.50 -21.71
CA GLU A 219 -0.87 -11.26 -22.97
C GLU A 219 -2.11 -10.89 -23.78
N SER A 220 -3.18 -10.32 -23.18
CA SER A 220 -4.43 -10.08 -23.91
C SER A 220 -4.54 -8.70 -24.62
N VAL A 221 -3.62 -7.76 -24.35
CA VAL A 221 -3.68 -6.40 -24.92
C VAL A 221 -2.57 -6.14 -25.97
N ALA A 222 -1.54 -6.99 -26.01
CA ALA A 222 -0.46 -6.85 -27.00
C ALA A 222 -0.75 -7.57 -28.33
N ALA A 223 -1.77 -8.40 -28.36
CA ALA A 223 -2.00 -9.26 -29.51
C ALA A 223 -3.00 -8.72 -30.54
N ASP A 224 -3.74 -7.62 -30.39
CA ASP A 224 -4.66 -7.26 -31.46
C ASP A 224 -5.03 -5.78 -31.48
N ALA A 225 -4.16 -4.99 -32.12
CA ALA A 225 -4.55 -3.70 -32.67
C ALA A 225 -5.60 -3.81 -33.81
N ASP A 226 -5.95 -5.03 -34.20
CA ASP A 226 -6.86 -5.32 -35.32
C ASP A 226 -8.19 -6.01 -34.89
N GLN A 227 -8.40 -6.28 -33.57
CA GLN A 227 -9.70 -6.81 -33.09
C GLN A 227 -10.73 -5.69 -32.81
N SER A 228 -10.99 -4.86 -33.81
CA SER A 228 -12.14 -3.96 -33.80
C SER A 228 -13.47 -4.67 -34.11
N VAL A 229 -13.42 -5.95 -34.45
CA VAL A 229 -14.57 -6.77 -34.90
C VAL A 229 -15.00 -7.72 -33.78
N GLY A 230 -16.18 -7.52 -33.23
CA GLY A 230 -16.80 -8.38 -32.19
C GLY A 230 -17.71 -7.58 -31.28
N ALA A 231 -18.80 -8.20 -30.83
CA ALA A 231 -19.73 -7.58 -29.90
C ALA A 231 -19.08 -7.36 -28.53
N VAL A 232 -19.38 -6.24 -27.89
CA VAL A 232 -18.94 -5.98 -26.51
C VAL A 232 -19.89 -6.70 -25.56
N VAL A 233 -19.36 -7.60 -24.76
CA VAL A 233 -20.09 -8.35 -23.73
C VAL A 233 -19.69 -7.84 -22.35
N CYS A 234 -20.68 -7.62 -21.49
CA CYS A 234 -20.51 -7.33 -20.08
C CYS A 234 -20.54 -8.63 -19.27
N GLU A 235 -19.51 -8.87 -18.48
CA GLU A 235 -19.52 -9.94 -17.49
C GLU A 235 -19.65 -9.34 -16.09
N GLU A 236 -20.54 -9.95 -15.30
CA GLU A 236 -20.92 -9.43 -13.99
C GLU A 236 -20.54 -10.40 -12.87
N ARG A 237 -20.11 -9.84 -11.71
CA ARG A 237 -19.85 -10.55 -10.48
C ARG A 237 -20.57 -9.89 -9.32
N LEU A 238 -20.79 -10.65 -8.25
CA LEU A 238 -21.46 -10.17 -7.04
C LEU A 238 -22.81 -9.47 -7.34
N GLY A 239 -23.64 -10.13 -8.19
CA GLY A 239 -24.96 -9.61 -8.53
C GLY A 239 -24.94 -8.34 -9.39
N GLY A 240 -23.90 -8.15 -10.21
CA GLY A 240 -23.76 -6.99 -11.10
C GLY A 240 -23.04 -5.79 -10.45
N LEU A 241 -22.56 -5.94 -9.21
CA LEU A 241 -21.77 -4.88 -8.57
C LEU A 241 -20.40 -4.67 -9.26
N LEU A 242 -19.71 -5.77 -9.58
CA LEU A 242 -18.46 -5.73 -10.30
C LEU A 242 -18.68 -6.10 -11.75
N ARG A 243 -18.31 -5.20 -12.66
CA ARG A 243 -18.53 -5.37 -14.10
C ARG A 243 -17.21 -5.24 -14.85
N HIS A 244 -17.02 -6.08 -15.83
CA HIS A 244 -15.96 -5.91 -16.80
C HIS A 244 -16.47 -6.23 -18.21
N TYR A 245 -15.78 -5.70 -19.20
CA TYR A 245 -16.22 -5.77 -20.60
C TYR A 245 -15.12 -6.43 -21.42
N ARG A 246 -15.52 -7.34 -22.29
CA ARG A 246 -14.64 -7.94 -23.29
C ARG A 246 -15.30 -7.98 -24.66
N ARG A 247 -14.53 -8.11 -25.72
CA ARG A 247 -15.04 -8.41 -27.03
C ARG A 247 -15.21 -9.92 -27.19
N THR A 248 -16.25 -10.33 -27.89
CA THR A 248 -16.37 -11.72 -28.37
C THR A 248 -15.39 -11.91 -29.53
N ALA A 249 -14.83 -13.11 -29.63
CA ALA A 249 -14.04 -13.48 -30.79
C ALA A 249 -14.92 -13.52 -32.05
#